data_e9fcb73cd446f644721c7d0a0c36b461
#
_entry.id   e9fcb73cd446f644721c7d0a0c36b461
#
_cell.length_a   1.000
_cell.length_b   1.000
_cell.length_c   1.000
_cell.angle_alpha   90.00
_cell.angle_beta   90.00
_cell.angle_gamma   90.00
#
_symmetry.space_group_name_H-M   'P 1'
#
loop_
_entity.id
_entity.type
_entity.pdbx_description
1 polymer ?
#
loop_
_entity_poly.entity_id
_entity_poly.type
_entity_poly.pdbx_seq_one_letter_code
_entity_poly.pdbx_strand_id
1 'polypeptide(L)'
;LSRRRQPRPGRAARAKAKAEVRKQPAAPRAERRSRERREQLLLARDAIAAMLRERLGFRGFSPTLEREAEAAAGAAASEAGARRDLTALATFTVDPASARDFDDAVSAQREGSGARVWIHIADVAAHVRPGSPLDLEARRRANSTYVPGAVEPMLPHALSSDACSLAPGVERLAVTAEIELGPGMWPERTRFYRSRIR
;
A
#
# COMPACT_ATOMS: atom_id res chain seq x y z
N LEU A 1 -38.57 -10.37 39.14
CA LEU A 1 -38.41 -9.43 38.04
C LEU A 1 -39.08 -10.00 36.78
N SER A 2 -40.33 -9.56 36.51
CA SER A 2 -41.21 -10.04 35.46
C SER A 2 -40.75 -9.49 34.11
N ARG A 3 -40.30 -10.35 33.17
CA ARG A 3 -40.05 -9.99 31.76
C ARG A 3 -41.38 -9.85 31.05
N ARG A 4 -41.81 -8.62 30.76
CA ARG A 4 -42.95 -8.35 29.86
C ARG A 4 -42.60 -8.84 28.46
N ARG A 5 -43.38 -9.84 27.97
CA ARG A 5 -43.31 -10.31 26.59
C ARG A 5 -43.93 -9.24 25.67
N GLN A 6 -43.16 -8.75 24.71
CA GLN A 6 -43.69 -7.87 23.66
C GLN A 6 -44.72 -8.63 22.80
N PRO A 7 -45.84 -8.02 22.45
CA PRO A 7 -46.84 -8.65 21.60
C PRO A 7 -46.31 -8.89 20.18
N ARG A 8 -46.59 -10.08 19.66
CA ARG A 8 -46.21 -10.44 18.28
C ARG A 8 -47.07 -9.62 17.31
N PRO A 9 -46.45 -9.07 16.22
CA PRO A 9 -47.21 -8.29 15.22
C PRO A 9 -48.28 -9.15 14.57
N GLY A 10 -49.51 -8.61 14.50
CA GLY A 10 -50.67 -9.29 13.94
C GLY A 10 -50.55 -9.60 12.45
N ARG A 11 -51.40 -10.53 11.97
CA ARG A 11 -51.43 -11.03 10.56
C ARG A 11 -51.47 -9.88 9.54
N ALA A 12 -52.17 -8.78 9.83
CA ALA A 12 -52.31 -7.59 8.98
C ALA A 12 -50.97 -6.79 8.87
N ALA A 13 -50.20 -6.67 9.96
CA ALA A 13 -48.92 -6.01 9.98
C ALA A 13 -47.86 -6.81 9.20
N ARG A 14 -47.92 -8.14 9.24
CA ARG A 14 -47.05 -9.01 8.43
C ARG A 14 -47.41 -8.96 6.94
N ALA A 15 -48.71 -8.78 6.57
CA ALA A 15 -49.14 -8.63 5.22
C ALA A 15 -48.73 -7.27 4.60
N LYS A 16 -48.79 -6.17 5.41
CA LYS A 16 -48.29 -4.83 5.00
C LYS A 16 -46.77 -4.85 4.82
N ALA A 17 -45.99 -5.42 5.72
CA ALA A 17 -44.56 -5.54 5.58
C ALA A 17 -44.11 -6.38 4.37
N LYS A 18 -44.86 -7.47 4.05
CA LYS A 18 -44.65 -8.25 2.80
C LYS A 18 -45.05 -7.51 1.52
N ALA A 19 -46.05 -6.60 1.58
CA ALA A 19 -46.46 -5.79 0.46
C ALA A 19 -45.51 -4.62 0.17
N GLU A 20 -44.89 -4.05 1.20
CA GLU A 20 -43.88 -3.00 1.08
C GLU A 20 -42.53 -3.49 0.51
N VAL A 21 -42.10 -4.70 0.88
CA VAL A 21 -40.91 -5.35 0.26
C VAL A 21 -41.12 -5.64 -1.23
N ARG A 22 -42.38 -5.74 -1.70
CA ARG A 22 -42.69 -5.98 -3.10
C ARG A 22 -42.73 -4.73 -4.00
N LYS A 23 -42.54 -3.53 -3.43
CA LYS A 23 -42.65 -2.23 -4.13
C LYS A 23 -41.34 -1.51 -4.43
N GLN A 24 -40.17 -2.14 -4.19
CA GLN A 24 -38.96 -1.56 -4.73
C GLN A 24 -38.92 -1.80 -6.25
N PRO A 25 -38.86 -0.73 -7.06
CA PRO A 25 -38.72 -0.90 -8.51
C PRO A 25 -37.42 -1.65 -8.78
N ALA A 26 -37.50 -2.68 -9.62
CA ALA A 26 -36.30 -3.41 -10.03
C ALA A 26 -35.33 -2.42 -10.71
N ALA A 27 -34.06 -2.44 -10.29
CA ALA A 27 -33.05 -1.59 -10.89
C ALA A 27 -33.10 -1.65 -12.44
N PRO A 28 -32.86 -0.54 -13.13
CA PRO A 28 -32.84 -0.49 -14.59
C PRO A 28 -32.01 -1.62 -15.19
N ARG A 29 -32.45 -2.22 -16.28
CA ARG A 29 -31.83 -3.39 -16.93
C ARG A 29 -30.32 -3.17 -17.19
N ALA A 30 -29.92 -1.92 -17.46
CA ALA A 30 -28.53 -1.53 -17.66
C ALA A 30 -27.69 -1.61 -16.34
N GLU A 31 -28.23 -1.18 -15.21
CA GLU A 31 -27.59 -1.24 -13.90
C GLU A 31 -27.45 -2.69 -13.42
N ARG A 32 -28.46 -3.53 -13.63
CA ARG A 32 -28.38 -4.97 -13.33
C ARG A 32 -27.26 -5.64 -14.11
N ARG A 33 -27.19 -5.41 -15.44
CA ARG A 33 -26.13 -5.96 -16.29
C ARG A 33 -24.75 -5.46 -15.88
N SER A 34 -24.61 -4.19 -15.49
CA SER A 34 -23.36 -3.62 -15.00
C SER A 34 -22.93 -4.26 -13.69
N ARG A 35 -23.87 -4.49 -12.76
CA ARG A 35 -23.63 -5.16 -11.49
C ARG A 35 -23.23 -6.62 -11.68
N GLU A 36 -23.96 -7.36 -12.50
CA GLU A 36 -23.66 -8.77 -12.83
C GLU A 36 -22.27 -8.90 -13.48
N ARG A 37 -21.93 -8.01 -14.41
CA ARG A 37 -20.61 -8.00 -15.05
C ARG A 37 -19.51 -7.68 -14.06
N ARG A 38 -19.73 -6.74 -13.13
CA ARG A 38 -18.75 -6.42 -12.07
C ARG A 38 -18.55 -7.59 -11.13
N GLU A 39 -19.62 -8.29 -10.75
CA GLU A 39 -19.57 -9.46 -9.90
C GLU A 39 -18.82 -10.62 -10.57
N GLN A 40 -19.09 -10.89 -11.86
CA GLN A 40 -18.35 -11.87 -12.65
C GLN A 40 -16.87 -11.55 -12.77
N LEU A 41 -16.50 -10.25 -12.95
CA LEU A 41 -15.11 -9.82 -13.00
C LEU A 41 -14.41 -10.02 -11.66
N LEU A 42 -15.07 -9.77 -10.53
CA LEU A 42 -14.53 -10.01 -9.20
C LEU A 42 -14.30 -11.51 -8.96
N LEU A 43 -15.29 -12.36 -9.27
CA LEU A 43 -15.14 -13.81 -9.15
C LEU A 43 -14.02 -14.35 -10.03
N ALA A 44 -13.88 -13.85 -11.26
CA ALA A 44 -12.79 -14.23 -12.15
C ALA A 44 -11.41 -13.81 -11.60
N ARG A 45 -11.30 -12.61 -11.03
CA ARG A 45 -10.07 -12.13 -10.35
C ARG A 45 -9.69 -13.05 -9.19
N ASP A 46 -10.65 -13.39 -8.34
CA ASP A 46 -10.41 -14.22 -7.16
C ASP A 46 -10.00 -15.64 -7.57
N ALA A 47 -10.63 -16.20 -8.61
CA ALA A 47 -10.27 -17.51 -9.16
C ALA A 47 -8.86 -17.50 -9.76
N ILE A 48 -8.49 -16.47 -10.53
CA ILE A 48 -7.15 -16.31 -11.08
C ILE A 48 -6.11 -16.16 -9.96
N ALA A 49 -6.39 -15.32 -8.96
CA ALA A 49 -5.52 -15.13 -7.81
C ALA A 49 -5.32 -16.43 -7.02
N ALA A 50 -6.39 -17.22 -6.81
CA ALA A 50 -6.31 -18.51 -6.14
C ALA A 50 -5.46 -19.51 -6.94
N MET A 51 -5.68 -19.61 -8.24
CA MET A 51 -4.90 -20.48 -9.14
C MET A 51 -3.41 -20.11 -9.16
N LEU A 52 -3.10 -18.80 -9.20
CA LEU A 52 -1.73 -18.33 -9.21
C LEU A 52 -1.03 -18.57 -7.87
N ARG A 53 -1.74 -18.40 -6.75
CA ARG A 53 -1.22 -18.76 -5.42
C ARG A 53 -0.86 -20.25 -5.35
N GLU A 54 -1.73 -21.11 -5.86
CA GLU A 54 -1.49 -22.55 -5.90
C GLU A 54 -0.27 -22.91 -6.78
N ARG A 55 -0.21 -22.37 -8.00
CA ARG A 55 0.86 -22.66 -8.97
C ARG A 55 2.21 -22.04 -8.63
N LEU A 56 2.21 -20.81 -8.10
CA LEU A 56 3.41 -20.06 -7.73
C LEU A 56 3.84 -20.31 -6.27
N GLY A 57 3.07 -21.10 -5.51
CA GLY A 57 3.36 -21.39 -4.11
C GLY A 57 3.20 -20.18 -3.18
N PHE A 58 2.41 -19.18 -3.57
CA PHE A 58 2.13 -18.01 -2.74
C PHE A 58 1.36 -18.42 -1.49
N ARG A 59 1.97 -18.26 -0.32
CA ARG A 59 1.40 -18.68 0.96
C ARG A 59 1.29 -17.54 1.98
N GLY A 60 1.54 -16.29 1.55
CA GLY A 60 1.66 -15.17 2.47
C GLY A 60 2.90 -15.31 3.36
N PHE A 61 2.85 -14.74 4.56
CA PHE A 61 3.91 -14.82 5.55
C PHE A 61 3.45 -15.60 6.78
N SER A 62 4.40 -16.20 7.49
CA SER A 62 4.09 -16.85 8.76
C SER A 62 3.70 -15.79 9.81
N PRO A 63 2.86 -16.15 10.81
CA PRO A 63 2.51 -15.21 11.89
C PRO A 63 3.72 -14.66 12.65
N THR A 64 4.84 -15.37 12.63
CA THR A 64 6.10 -14.91 13.26
C THR A 64 6.74 -13.80 12.44
N LEU A 65 6.80 -13.94 11.11
CA LEU A 65 7.32 -12.91 10.21
C LEU A 65 6.44 -11.66 10.18
N GLU A 66 5.10 -11.82 10.27
CA GLU A 66 4.19 -10.67 10.37
C GLU A 66 4.46 -9.87 11.65
N ARG A 67 4.58 -10.53 12.81
CA ARG A 67 4.91 -9.86 14.08
C ARG A 67 6.30 -9.20 14.07
N GLU A 68 7.29 -9.85 13.43
CA GLU A 68 8.63 -9.26 13.28
C GLU A 68 8.58 -8.00 12.41
N ALA A 69 7.80 -8.01 11.34
CA ALA A 69 7.61 -6.85 10.48
C ALA A 69 6.91 -5.68 11.19
N GLU A 70 5.87 -5.96 11.98
CA GLU A 70 5.19 -4.95 12.80
C GLU A 70 6.15 -4.33 13.83
N ALA A 71 6.96 -5.16 14.51
CA ALA A 71 7.97 -4.70 15.46
C ALA A 71 9.05 -3.84 14.77
N ALA A 72 9.52 -4.26 13.60
CA ALA A 72 10.51 -3.53 12.82
C ALA A 72 9.98 -2.19 12.30
N ALA A 73 8.71 -2.14 11.87
CA ALA A 73 8.03 -0.90 11.48
C ALA A 73 8.03 0.13 12.61
N GLY A 74 7.73 -0.29 13.84
CA GLY A 74 7.72 0.57 15.03
C GLY A 74 9.12 1.01 15.49
N ALA A 75 10.12 0.15 15.37
CA ALA A 75 11.46 0.41 15.89
C ALA A 75 12.24 1.46 15.08
N ALA A 76 12.08 1.51 13.77
CA ALA A 76 12.82 2.40 12.88
C ALA A 76 12.52 3.89 13.12
N ALA A 77 11.39 4.23 13.71
CA ALA A 77 11.06 5.60 14.12
C ALA A 77 12.11 6.20 15.09
N SER A 78 12.82 5.36 15.86
CA SER A 78 13.86 5.81 16.81
C SER A 78 15.20 6.17 16.14
N GLU A 79 15.46 5.73 14.90
CA GLU A 79 16.70 6.02 14.15
C GLU A 79 16.70 7.37 13.42
N ALA A 80 15.68 8.20 13.61
CA ALA A 80 15.52 9.47 12.91
C ALA A 80 16.65 10.50 13.18
N GLY A 81 17.39 10.37 14.28
CA GLY A 81 18.33 11.40 14.77
C GLY A 81 19.59 11.66 13.92
N ALA A 82 20.02 10.73 13.08
CA ALA A 82 21.22 10.86 12.24
C ALA A 82 20.93 11.12 10.76
N ARG A 83 19.67 11.51 10.41
CA ARG A 83 19.20 11.66 9.04
C ARG A 83 19.04 13.12 8.67
N ARG A 84 19.36 13.45 7.41
CA ARG A 84 19.10 14.79 6.88
C ARG A 84 17.59 15.01 6.77
N ASP A 85 17.13 16.12 7.33
CA ASP A 85 15.71 16.50 7.24
C ASP A 85 15.41 17.17 5.90
N LEU A 86 14.58 16.53 5.10
CA LEU A 86 14.09 17.02 3.81
C LEU A 86 12.56 17.11 3.78
N THR A 87 11.90 17.07 4.95
CA THR A 87 10.43 17.08 5.06
C THR A 87 9.78 18.37 4.55
N ALA A 88 10.56 19.45 4.40
CA ALA A 88 10.11 20.72 3.83
C ALA A 88 10.16 20.78 2.29
N LEU A 89 10.80 19.79 1.63
CA LEU A 89 10.82 19.74 0.18
C LEU A 89 9.46 19.27 -0.36
N ALA A 90 9.02 19.90 -1.43
CA ALA A 90 7.90 19.37 -2.22
C ALA A 90 8.36 18.06 -2.88
N THR A 91 7.77 16.95 -2.45
CA THR A 91 8.14 15.59 -2.88
C THR A 91 6.91 14.91 -3.47
N PHE A 92 7.09 14.15 -4.54
CA PHE A 92 6.02 13.41 -5.20
C PHE A 92 6.51 12.07 -5.75
N THR A 93 5.61 11.12 -5.90
CA THR A 93 5.80 9.83 -6.56
C THR A 93 5.07 9.81 -7.91
N VAL A 94 5.47 8.91 -8.81
CA VAL A 94 4.82 8.75 -10.13
C VAL A 94 4.47 7.27 -10.30
N ASP A 95 3.29 6.89 -9.80
CA ASP A 95 2.82 5.53 -9.71
C ASP A 95 1.40 5.38 -10.26
N PRO A 96 0.97 4.15 -10.62
CA PRO A 96 -0.43 3.88 -10.92
C PRO A 96 -1.32 4.20 -9.72
N ALA A 97 -2.55 4.69 -9.97
CA ALA A 97 -3.51 5.04 -8.92
C ALA A 97 -3.85 3.89 -7.95
N SER A 98 -3.56 2.65 -8.33
CA SER A 98 -3.75 1.45 -7.50
C SER A 98 -2.54 1.05 -6.66
N ALA A 99 -1.39 1.71 -6.84
CA ALA A 99 -0.18 1.43 -6.07
C ALA A 99 -0.38 1.69 -4.59
N ARG A 100 0.31 0.92 -3.76
CA ARG A 100 0.33 1.02 -2.30
C ARG A 100 1.73 1.01 -1.72
N ASP A 101 2.68 0.60 -2.53
CA ASP A 101 4.08 0.40 -2.25
C ASP A 101 4.89 1.42 -3.07
N PHE A 102 4.97 2.63 -2.53
CA PHE A 102 5.72 3.73 -3.16
C PHE A 102 7.19 3.59 -2.77
N ASP A 103 8.00 3.01 -3.64
CA ASP A 103 9.40 2.70 -3.36
C ASP A 103 10.33 3.88 -3.65
N ASP A 104 9.93 4.78 -4.56
CA ASP A 104 10.71 5.96 -4.93
C ASP A 104 9.87 7.24 -5.01
N ALA A 105 10.54 8.36 -4.79
CA ALA A 105 9.96 9.69 -4.88
C ALA A 105 11.02 10.69 -5.38
N VAL A 106 10.58 11.80 -5.92
CA VAL A 106 11.45 12.86 -6.45
C VAL A 106 11.07 14.22 -5.91
N SER A 107 12.11 15.05 -5.75
CA SER A 107 11.99 16.49 -5.49
C SER A 107 12.91 17.24 -6.45
N ALA A 108 12.53 18.46 -6.82
CA ALA A 108 13.37 19.32 -7.65
C ALA A 108 13.20 20.79 -7.29
N GLN A 109 14.29 21.54 -7.40
CA GLN A 109 14.31 23.00 -7.25
C GLN A 109 15.19 23.61 -8.34
N ARG A 110 14.75 24.75 -8.87
CA ARG A 110 15.59 25.54 -9.77
C ARG A 110 16.70 26.24 -9.00
N GLU A 111 17.92 26.18 -9.52
CA GLU A 111 19.09 26.88 -8.98
C GLU A 111 19.80 27.66 -10.11
N GLY A 112 19.57 28.96 -10.19
CA GLY A 112 20.10 29.79 -11.27
C GLY A 112 19.67 29.29 -12.66
N SER A 113 20.65 28.95 -13.51
CA SER A 113 20.44 28.37 -14.84
C SER A 113 20.38 26.84 -14.85
N GLY A 114 20.59 26.20 -13.70
CA GLY A 114 20.51 24.74 -13.52
C GLY A 114 19.37 24.33 -12.61
N ALA A 115 19.50 23.18 -11.98
CA ALA A 115 18.54 22.65 -11.03
C ALA A 115 19.22 21.74 -10.01
N ARG A 116 18.58 21.56 -8.88
CA ARG A 116 18.90 20.49 -7.92
C ARG A 116 17.76 19.50 -7.90
N VAL A 117 18.08 18.23 -8.02
CA VAL A 117 17.14 17.12 -8.01
C VAL A 117 17.49 16.18 -6.87
N TRP A 118 16.47 15.67 -6.20
CA TRP A 118 16.62 14.62 -5.20
C TRP A 118 15.80 13.41 -5.64
N ILE A 119 16.44 12.25 -5.63
CA ILE A 119 15.79 10.96 -5.83
C ILE A 119 15.81 10.27 -4.47
N HIS A 120 14.65 9.98 -3.94
CA HIS A 120 14.45 9.35 -2.66
C HIS A 120 14.04 7.90 -2.87
N ILE A 121 14.73 6.96 -2.25
CA ILE A 121 14.39 5.54 -2.26
C ILE A 121 14.05 5.15 -0.82
N ALA A 122 12.98 4.39 -0.63
CA ALA A 122 12.58 3.86 0.67
C ALA A 122 13.75 3.15 1.36
N ASP A 123 14.11 3.55 2.58
CA ASP A 123 15.24 2.94 3.33
C ASP A 123 14.78 1.65 4.03
N VAL A 124 14.55 0.61 3.23
CA VAL A 124 14.15 -0.71 3.73
C VAL A 124 15.17 -1.27 4.73
N ALA A 125 16.47 -0.94 4.57
CA ALA A 125 17.52 -1.39 5.46
C ALA A 125 17.44 -0.78 6.89
N ALA A 126 16.66 0.29 7.07
CA ALA A 126 16.36 0.81 8.40
C ALA A 126 15.40 -0.12 9.19
N HIS A 127 14.61 -0.93 8.48
CA HIS A 127 13.61 -1.82 9.06
C HIS A 127 14.06 -3.29 9.04
N VAL A 128 14.72 -3.73 7.98
CA VAL A 128 15.11 -5.12 7.75
C VAL A 128 16.61 -5.29 7.98
N ARG A 129 16.98 -5.95 9.08
CA ARG A 129 18.38 -6.19 9.41
C ARG A 129 18.95 -7.35 8.58
N PRO A 130 20.17 -7.22 8.04
CA PRO A 130 20.83 -8.32 7.34
C PRO A 130 20.89 -9.59 8.19
N GLY A 131 20.53 -10.73 7.60
CA GLY A 131 20.51 -12.03 8.27
C GLY A 131 19.30 -12.29 9.19
N SER A 132 18.39 -11.32 9.36
CA SER A 132 17.14 -11.54 10.09
C SER A 132 16.21 -12.51 9.35
N PRO A 133 15.23 -13.12 10.04
CA PRO A 133 14.21 -13.93 9.37
C PRO A 133 13.50 -13.21 8.23
N LEU A 134 13.23 -11.90 8.36
CA LEU A 134 12.68 -11.06 7.29
C LEU A 134 13.61 -10.95 6.08
N ASP A 135 14.90 -10.71 6.30
CA ASP A 135 15.91 -10.66 5.22
C ASP A 135 16.04 -12.01 4.50
N LEU A 136 16.07 -13.10 5.25
CA LEU A 136 16.17 -14.45 4.68
C LEU A 136 14.93 -14.81 3.85
N GLU A 137 13.73 -14.46 4.32
CA GLU A 137 12.50 -14.67 3.56
C GLU A 137 12.43 -13.76 2.32
N ALA A 138 12.83 -12.49 2.43
CA ALA A 138 12.91 -11.57 1.30
C ALA A 138 13.88 -12.08 0.22
N ARG A 139 15.05 -12.59 0.61
CA ARG A 139 16.02 -13.23 -0.31
C ARG A 139 15.43 -14.48 -0.99
N ARG A 140 14.69 -15.30 -0.25
CA ARG A 140 14.03 -16.48 -0.79
C ARG A 140 12.97 -16.11 -1.84
N ARG A 141 12.21 -15.03 -1.62
CA ARG A 141 11.20 -14.51 -2.55
C ARG A 141 11.81 -13.80 -3.75
N ALA A 142 12.94 -13.13 -3.56
CA ALA A 142 13.72 -12.36 -4.53
C ALA A 142 13.02 -11.11 -5.09
N ASN A 143 11.72 -11.09 -5.25
CA ASN A 143 10.93 -9.94 -5.70
C ASN A 143 9.48 -9.98 -5.16
N SER A 144 8.76 -8.88 -5.29
CA SER A 144 7.30 -8.87 -5.22
C SER A 144 6.71 -9.31 -6.55
N THR A 145 5.68 -10.14 -6.53
CA THR A 145 5.04 -10.65 -7.74
C THR A 145 3.64 -10.05 -7.88
N TYR A 146 3.42 -9.36 -8.98
CA TYR A 146 2.16 -8.69 -9.30
C TYR A 146 1.41 -9.50 -10.35
N VAL A 147 0.16 -9.85 -10.04
CA VAL A 147 -0.74 -10.54 -10.96
C VAL A 147 -2.10 -9.84 -10.97
N PRO A 148 -2.92 -9.97 -12.02
CA PRO A 148 -4.24 -9.37 -12.05
C PRO A 148 -5.04 -9.74 -10.80
N GLY A 149 -5.29 -8.76 -9.94
CA GLY A 149 -6.11 -8.92 -8.74
C GLY A 149 -5.40 -9.44 -7.48
N ALA A 150 -4.09 -9.72 -7.52
CA ALA A 150 -3.32 -10.12 -6.34
C ALA A 150 -1.88 -9.63 -6.41
N VAL A 151 -1.29 -9.40 -5.25
CA VAL A 151 0.13 -9.12 -5.07
C VAL A 151 0.65 -10.10 -4.02
N GLU A 152 1.77 -10.73 -4.31
CA GLU A 152 2.55 -11.46 -3.31
C GLU A 152 3.83 -10.64 -3.05
N PRO A 153 3.87 -9.86 -1.97
CA PRO A 153 4.98 -8.95 -1.73
C PRO A 153 6.22 -9.70 -1.25
N MET A 154 7.39 -9.11 -1.48
CA MET A 154 8.68 -9.62 -0.99
C MET A 154 8.80 -9.49 0.53
N LEU A 155 8.18 -8.46 1.12
CA LEU A 155 8.12 -8.20 2.56
C LEU A 155 6.66 -8.13 3.03
N PRO A 156 6.35 -8.43 4.31
CA PRO A 156 5.02 -8.26 4.87
C PRO A 156 4.45 -6.86 4.65
N HIS A 157 3.13 -6.74 4.55
CA HIS A 157 2.45 -5.47 4.26
C HIS A 157 2.73 -4.36 5.27
N ALA A 158 2.99 -4.69 6.54
CA ALA A 158 3.41 -3.74 7.56
C ALA A 158 4.70 -2.98 7.19
N LEU A 159 5.54 -3.57 6.35
CA LEU A 159 6.72 -2.93 5.77
C LEU A 159 6.46 -2.44 4.35
N SER A 160 6.11 -3.34 3.41
CA SER A 160 6.06 -3.00 1.98
C SER A 160 5.03 -1.94 1.62
N SER A 161 3.83 -1.97 2.23
CA SER A 161 2.74 -1.05 1.90
C SER A 161 2.48 0.00 2.98
N ASP A 162 3.25 -0.01 4.07
CA ASP A 162 3.13 0.96 5.16
C ASP A 162 4.49 1.56 5.51
N ALA A 163 5.29 0.98 6.43
CA ALA A 163 6.45 1.65 7.01
C ALA A 163 7.53 2.05 5.98
N CYS A 164 7.77 1.25 4.93
CA CYS A 164 8.68 1.57 3.84
C CYS A 164 8.04 2.39 2.72
N SER A 165 6.69 2.35 2.56
CA SER A 165 6.03 3.07 1.48
C SER A 165 6.12 4.58 1.67
N LEU A 166 6.61 5.31 0.67
CA LEU A 166 6.75 6.78 0.68
C LEU A 166 5.39 7.47 0.48
N ALA A 167 4.40 7.07 1.30
CA ALA A 167 3.03 7.56 1.22
C ALA A 167 2.93 9.07 1.54
N PRO A 168 2.02 9.82 0.89
CA PRO A 168 1.91 11.25 1.07
C PRO A 168 1.45 11.65 2.49
N GLY A 169 1.97 12.76 2.99
CA GLY A 169 1.54 13.39 4.24
C GLY A 169 2.11 12.74 5.52
N VAL A 170 2.94 11.70 5.41
CA VAL A 170 3.62 11.07 6.55
C VAL A 170 5.14 11.12 6.39
N GLU A 171 5.86 11.22 7.50
CA GLU A 171 7.31 11.15 7.47
C GLU A 171 7.77 9.72 7.17
N ARG A 172 8.74 9.62 6.26
CA ARG A 172 9.31 8.33 5.85
C ARG A 172 10.83 8.41 5.82
N LEU A 173 11.47 7.27 6.09
CA LEU A 173 12.90 7.11 6.03
C LEU A 173 13.31 6.78 4.59
N ALA A 174 14.26 7.54 4.07
CA ALA A 174 14.75 7.34 2.72
C ALA A 174 16.28 7.37 2.65
N VAL A 175 16.82 6.77 1.60
CA VAL A 175 18.15 7.04 1.08
C VAL A 175 17.99 7.97 -0.10
N THR A 176 18.68 9.11 -0.06
CA THR A 176 18.53 10.16 -1.06
C THR A 176 19.80 10.32 -1.88
N ALA A 177 19.63 10.33 -3.21
CA ALA A 177 20.60 10.85 -4.15
C ALA A 177 20.27 12.32 -4.46
N GLU A 178 21.11 13.25 -4.02
CA GLU A 178 21.04 14.67 -4.34
C GLU A 178 21.96 14.96 -5.53
N ILE A 179 21.41 15.52 -6.60
CA ILE A 179 22.08 15.74 -7.87
C ILE A 179 22.02 17.24 -8.21
N GLU A 180 23.18 17.86 -8.32
CA GLU A 180 23.32 19.23 -8.85
C GLU A 180 23.45 19.14 -10.37
N LEU A 181 22.53 19.81 -11.07
CA LEU A 181 22.51 19.90 -12.54
C LEU A 181 22.96 21.29 -12.96
N GLY A 182 23.96 21.36 -13.85
CA GLY A 182 24.44 22.61 -14.44
C GLY A 182 23.49 23.20 -15.49
N PRO A 183 23.89 24.30 -16.17
CA PRO A 183 23.04 25.03 -17.13
C PRO A 183 22.54 24.16 -18.29
N GLY A 184 23.28 23.13 -18.66
CA GLY A 184 22.92 22.15 -19.70
C GLY A 184 22.09 20.98 -19.17
N MET A 185 21.64 21.00 -17.93
CA MET A 185 20.93 19.90 -17.24
C MET A 185 21.77 18.61 -17.17
N TRP A 186 23.08 18.71 -17.19
CA TRP A 186 23.99 17.60 -16.95
C TRP A 186 24.40 17.54 -15.49
N PRO A 187 24.51 16.32 -14.90
CA PRO A 187 24.97 16.17 -13.53
C PRO A 187 26.40 16.70 -13.35
N GLU A 188 26.58 17.65 -12.44
CA GLU A 188 27.89 18.19 -12.04
C GLU A 188 28.37 17.58 -10.73
N ARG A 189 27.43 17.30 -9.81
CA ARG A 189 27.74 16.73 -8.51
C ARG A 189 26.61 15.82 -8.03
N THR A 190 26.98 14.70 -7.40
CA THR A 190 26.02 13.77 -6.76
C THR A 190 26.49 13.44 -5.37
N ARG A 191 25.55 13.42 -4.41
CA ARG A 191 25.75 13.02 -3.00
C ARG A 191 24.69 12.00 -2.61
N PHE A 192 25.07 11.04 -1.78
CA PHE A 192 24.15 10.06 -1.22
C PHE A 192 24.15 10.17 0.31
N TYR A 193 22.97 10.14 0.91
CA TYR A 193 22.82 10.18 2.35
C TYR A 193 21.46 9.64 2.79
N ARG A 194 21.37 9.25 4.07
CA ARG A 194 20.10 8.92 4.71
C ARG A 194 19.30 10.19 5.00
N SER A 195 18.01 10.17 4.75
CA SER A 195 17.13 11.32 4.93
C SER A 195 15.78 10.94 5.54
N ARG A 196 15.03 11.96 5.92
CA ARG A 196 13.59 11.93 6.20
C ARG A 196 12.89 12.83 5.19
N ILE A 197 11.81 12.32 4.60
CA ILE A 197 10.95 13.03 3.65
C ILE A 197 9.49 12.96 4.10
N ARG A 198 8.64 13.80 3.50
CA ARG A 198 7.18 13.77 3.77
C ARG A 198 6.38 14.10 2.52
#